data_9cca77b30ea7e1b69c63f9d598680a69
#
_entry.id   9cca77b30ea7e1b69c63f9d598680a69
#
_cell.length_a   1.000
_cell.length_b   1.000
_cell.length_c   1.000
_cell.angle_alpha   90.00
_cell.angle_beta   90.00
_cell.angle_gamma   90.00
#
_symmetry.space_group_name_H-M   'P 1'
#
loop_
_entity.id
_entity.type
_entity.pdbx_description
1 polymer ?
#
loop_
_entity_poly.entity_id
_entity_poly.type
_entity_poly.pdbx_seq_one_letter_code
_entity_poly.pdbx_strand_id
1 'polypeptide(L)'
;MNAQLDDLVLDYAMGYGAEGMVRLMAGGLDVDSLTPEVQLEIGDALLRQRFTFDIERLGFEHEGRPASAAVAMAYRGDELPDDFNVELPLDFMALLPLLSVNLDLAFPRELLGDLGIGQMDGVVRMLASEGIVQESGDDYTLNVGFANGGLTVNGDPFEPFQLMGLLGGP
;
A
#
# COMPACT_ATOMS: atom_id res chain seq x y z
N MET A 1 -9.25 -1.09 -29.81
CA MET A 1 -9.79 -1.98 -28.78
C MET A 1 -10.33 -1.07 -27.69
N ASN A 2 -11.61 -1.03 -27.44
CA ASN A 2 -12.21 -0.23 -26.37
C ASN A 2 -12.53 -1.21 -25.25
N ALA A 3 -11.69 -1.24 -24.21
CA ALA A 3 -12.07 -1.90 -22.98
C ALA A 3 -13.16 -1.05 -22.33
N GLN A 4 -14.33 -1.59 -22.13
CA GLN A 4 -15.42 -0.93 -21.44
C GLN A 4 -15.29 -1.35 -19.97
N LEU A 5 -15.03 -0.37 -19.09
CA LEU A 5 -15.03 -0.56 -17.65
C LEU A 5 -16.45 -0.23 -17.18
N ASP A 6 -17.15 -1.24 -16.69
CA ASP A 6 -18.47 -1.11 -16.15
C ASP A 6 -18.39 -1.06 -14.62
N ASP A 7 -19.19 -0.22 -13.97
CA ASP A 7 -19.36 -0.10 -12.52
C ASP A 7 -18.06 0.05 -11.69
N LEU A 8 -17.38 1.20 -11.83
CA LEU A 8 -16.28 1.55 -10.92
C LEU A 8 -16.82 1.78 -9.51
N VAL A 9 -16.35 0.97 -8.54
CA VAL A 9 -16.68 1.09 -7.12
C VAL A 9 -15.44 1.49 -6.35
N LEU A 10 -15.54 2.53 -5.53
CA LEU A 10 -14.53 2.96 -4.58
C LEU A 10 -15.14 3.14 -3.20
N ASP A 11 -14.80 2.23 -2.29
CA ASP A 11 -15.10 2.33 -0.86
C ASP A 11 -13.82 2.61 -0.09
N TYR A 12 -13.80 3.66 0.72
CA TYR A 12 -12.62 4.01 1.52
C TYR A 12 -12.99 4.46 2.92
N ALA A 13 -12.09 4.20 3.87
CA ALA A 13 -12.15 4.72 5.21
C ALA A 13 -10.78 5.29 5.62
N MET A 14 -10.78 6.40 6.34
CA MET A 14 -9.58 7.00 6.91
C MET A 14 -9.80 7.24 8.40
N GLY A 15 -8.90 6.70 9.23
CA GLY A 15 -8.87 6.91 10.67
C GLY A 15 -7.65 7.73 11.08
N TYR A 16 -7.88 8.87 11.70
CA TYR A 16 -6.81 9.69 12.28
C TYR A 16 -6.95 9.69 13.81
N GLY A 17 -5.91 9.35 14.52
CA GLY A 17 -5.80 9.62 15.95
C GLY A 17 -5.55 11.12 16.22
N ALA A 18 -6.29 12.05 15.57
CA ALA A 18 -5.67 13.31 15.27
C ALA A 18 -6.51 14.55 15.57
N GLU A 19 -6.59 14.97 16.80
CA GLU A 19 -6.85 16.40 17.06
C GLU A 19 -5.79 17.33 16.42
N GLY A 20 -4.52 16.90 16.34
CA GLY A 20 -3.41 17.66 15.77
C GLY A 20 -3.53 17.89 14.27
N MET A 21 -3.84 16.83 13.49
CA MET A 21 -3.92 16.91 12.04
C MET A 21 -5.15 17.68 11.57
N VAL A 22 -6.27 17.54 12.29
CA VAL A 22 -7.48 18.35 12.03
C VAL A 22 -7.20 19.83 12.29
N ARG A 23 -6.43 20.18 13.32
CA ARG A 23 -6.01 21.56 13.58
C ARG A 23 -5.08 22.11 12.50
N LEU A 24 -4.14 21.30 12.02
CA LEU A 24 -3.25 21.65 10.90
C LEU A 24 -4.04 21.93 9.61
N MET A 25 -4.95 21.04 9.25
CA MET A 25 -5.77 21.19 8.04
C MET A 25 -6.82 22.30 8.17
N ALA A 26 -7.45 22.45 9.32
CA ALA A 26 -8.46 23.49 9.56
C ALA A 26 -7.88 24.89 9.76
N GLY A 27 -6.62 24.97 10.21
CA GLY A 27 -5.94 26.26 10.46
C GLY A 27 -5.38 26.95 9.23
N GLY A 28 -5.35 26.30 8.06
CA GLY A 28 -4.77 26.87 6.84
C GLY A 28 -3.31 27.30 7.05
N LEU A 29 -2.55 26.56 7.85
CA LEU A 29 -1.15 26.87 8.16
C LEU A 29 -0.32 26.82 6.88
N ASP A 30 0.19 28.00 6.51
CA ASP A 30 1.24 28.11 5.51
C ASP A 30 2.54 27.60 6.13
N VAL A 31 2.87 26.33 5.84
CA VAL A 31 4.03 25.63 6.40
C VAL A 31 5.32 26.39 6.09
N ASP A 32 5.38 27.09 4.95
CA ASP A 32 6.55 27.86 4.54
C ASP A 32 6.75 29.13 5.39
N SER A 33 5.73 29.57 6.14
CA SER A 33 5.80 30.71 7.05
C SER A 33 6.26 30.34 8.47
N LEU A 34 6.39 29.06 8.79
CA LEU A 34 6.78 28.58 10.12
C LEU A 34 8.29 28.58 10.31
N THR A 35 8.74 28.87 11.54
CA THR A 35 10.17 28.72 11.86
C THR A 35 10.57 27.22 11.82
N PRO A 36 11.87 26.92 11.56
CA PRO A 36 12.35 25.53 11.53
C PRO A 36 12.04 24.75 12.81
N GLU A 37 12.10 25.41 13.98
CA GLU A 37 11.79 24.79 15.27
C GLU A 37 10.32 24.36 15.35
N VAL A 38 9.40 25.20 14.89
CA VAL A 38 7.97 24.90 14.86
C VAL A 38 7.66 23.79 13.83
N GLN A 39 8.35 23.78 12.69
CA GLN A 39 8.21 22.72 11.70
C GLN A 39 8.63 21.36 12.27
N LEU A 40 9.73 21.31 13.03
CA LEU A 40 10.22 20.11 13.70
C LEU A 40 9.25 19.63 14.78
N GLU A 41 8.71 20.54 15.60
CA GLU A 41 7.73 20.22 16.64
C GLU A 41 6.44 19.63 16.04
N ILE A 42 5.95 20.21 14.95
CA ILE A 42 4.78 19.69 14.22
C ILE A 42 5.11 18.34 13.60
N GLY A 43 6.30 18.18 13.00
CA GLY A 43 6.76 16.93 12.41
C GLY A 43 6.81 15.80 13.45
N ASP A 44 7.40 16.03 14.61
CA ASP A 44 7.45 15.07 15.71
C ASP A 44 6.05 14.73 16.22
N ALA A 45 5.19 15.72 16.42
CA ALA A 45 3.82 15.52 16.84
C ALA A 45 3.00 14.67 15.86
N LEU A 46 3.24 14.81 14.55
CA LEU A 46 2.61 13.98 13.52
C LEU A 46 3.15 12.54 13.52
N LEU A 47 4.46 12.38 13.67
CA LEU A 47 5.11 11.06 13.71
C LEU A 47 4.66 10.23 14.91
N ARG A 48 4.26 10.87 16.02
CA ARG A 48 3.76 10.19 17.23
C ARG A 48 2.28 9.87 17.19
N GLN A 49 1.61 10.09 16.07
CA GLN A 49 0.19 9.79 15.94
C GLN A 49 -0.05 8.43 15.31
N ARG A 50 -1.16 7.81 15.73
CA ARG A 50 -1.69 6.64 15.06
C ARG A 50 -2.47 7.09 13.82
N PHE A 51 -2.23 6.41 12.71
CA PHE A 51 -2.91 6.68 11.45
C PHE A 51 -3.38 5.36 10.82
N THR A 52 -4.59 5.37 10.27
CA THR A 52 -5.09 4.28 9.43
C THR A 52 -5.66 4.84 8.13
N PHE A 53 -5.45 4.12 7.06
CA PHE A 53 -6.03 4.40 5.76
C PHE A 53 -6.42 3.09 5.11
N ASP A 54 -7.70 2.96 4.82
CA ASP A 54 -8.27 1.76 4.25
C ASP A 54 -9.02 2.12 2.96
N ILE A 55 -8.64 1.50 1.85
CA ILE A 55 -9.47 1.37 0.67
C ILE A 55 -10.11 -0.01 0.80
N GLU A 56 -11.35 -0.05 1.28
CA GLU A 56 -12.06 -1.31 1.50
C GLU A 56 -12.28 -2.04 0.18
N ARG A 57 -12.56 -1.28 -0.87
CA ARG A 57 -12.71 -1.82 -2.21
C ARG A 57 -12.50 -0.73 -3.27
N LEU A 58 -11.61 -1.00 -4.18
CA LEU A 58 -11.55 -0.38 -5.49
C LEU A 58 -11.83 -1.48 -6.51
N GLY A 59 -12.93 -1.39 -7.23
CA GLY A 59 -13.32 -2.46 -8.14
C GLY A 59 -14.03 -1.94 -9.39
N PHE A 60 -14.06 -2.78 -10.39
CA PHE A 60 -14.83 -2.61 -11.62
C PHE A 60 -15.25 -3.97 -12.17
N GLU A 61 -16.23 -3.98 -13.05
CA GLU A 61 -16.58 -5.17 -13.80
C GLU A 61 -16.02 -5.09 -15.24
N HIS A 62 -15.56 -6.22 -15.72
CA HIS A 62 -15.14 -6.40 -17.10
C HIS A 62 -15.80 -7.66 -17.66
N GLU A 63 -16.68 -7.51 -18.65
CA GLU A 63 -17.49 -8.60 -19.24
C GLU A 63 -18.29 -9.40 -18.21
N GLY A 64 -18.84 -8.70 -17.19
CA GLY A 64 -19.62 -9.31 -16.11
C GLY A 64 -18.77 -10.04 -15.05
N ARG A 65 -17.44 -9.90 -15.08
CA ARG A 65 -16.50 -10.47 -14.10
C ARG A 65 -15.85 -9.38 -13.27
N PRO A 66 -15.86 -9.49 -11.94
CA PRO A 66 -15.31 -8.47 -11.08
C PRO A 66 -13.77 -8.50 -11.06
N ALA A 67 -13.18 -7.31 -11.08
CA ALA A 67 -11.80 -7.09 -10.67
C ALA A 67 -11.80 -6.19 -9.45
N SER A 68 -10.94 -6.45 -8.47
CA SER A 68 -10.91 -5.68 -7.24
C SER A 68 -9.51 -5.53 -6.67
N ALA A 69 -9.30 -4.41 -5.98
CA ALA A 69 -8.16 -4.16 -5.12
C ALA A 69 -8.65 -3.64 -3.77
N ALA A 70 -8.02 -4.08 -2.69
CA ALA A 70 -8.20 -3.50 -1.37
C ALA A 70 -6.83 -3.16 -0.79
N VAL A 71 -6.72 -2.05 -0.06
CA VAL A 71 -5.50 -1.61 0.60
C VAL A 71 -5.83 -1.23 2.01
N ALA A 72 -5.16 -1.83 2.98
CA ALA A 72 -5.21 -1.42 4.37
C ALA A 72 -3.80 -0.96 4.79
N MET A 73 -3.70 0.23 5.37
CA MET A 73 -2.46 0.77 5.91
C MET A 73 -2.69 1.25 7.33
N ALA A 74 -1.80 0.89 8.25
CA ALA A 74 -1.80 1.43 9.58
C ALA A 74 -0.38 1.82 10.01
N TYR A 75 -0.28 2.92 10.72
CA TYR A 75 0.93 3.40 11.35
C TYR A 75 0.69 3.64 12.84
N ARG A 76 1.57 3.13 13.68
CA ARG A 76 1.48 3.14 15.13
C ARG A 76 2.49 4.10 15.74
N GLY A 77 2.43 5.37 15.38
CA GLY A 77 3.36 6.39 15.87
C GLY A 77 3.27 6.63 17.37
N ASP A 78 2.15 6.29 18.00
CA ASP A 78 1.96 6.32 19.44
C ASP A 78 2.81 5.29 20.21
N GLU A 79 3.45 4.35 19.51
CA GLU A 79 4.40 3.38 20.07
C GLU A 79 5.87 3.83 19.91
N LEU A 80 6.14 5.02 19.35
CA LEU A 80 7.49 5.58 19.26
C LEU A 80 8.03 5.87 20.66
N PRO A 81 9.31 5.53 20.94
CA PRO A 81 9.97 5.90 22.18
C PRO A 81 9.99 7.43 22.37
N ASP A 82 9.91 7.88 23.65
CA ASP A 82 9.90 9.32 23.97
C ASP A 82 11.21 10.02 23.56
N ASP A 83 12.31 9.29 23.53
CA ASP A 83 13.64 9.77 23.14
C ASP A 83 13.93 9.62 21.63
N PHE A 84 12.94 9.16 20.85
CA PHE A 84 13.08 9.08 19.39
C PHE A 84 13.18 10.47 18.78
N ASN A 85 14.22 10.70 18.00
CA ASN A 85 14.44 11.94 17.26
C ASN A 85 14.85 11.65 15.83
N VAL A 86 14.18 12.27 14.86
CA VAL A 86 14.45 12.08 13.42
C VAL A 86 15.58 13.06 13.01
N GLU A 87 16.81 12.78 13.38
CA GLU A 87 17.95 13.60 12.95
C GLU A 87 18.69 13.01 11.73
N LEU A 88 18.52 11.71 11.47
CA LEU A 88 19.30 11.02 10.43
C LEU A 88 18.38 10.15 9.54
N PRO A 89 18.76 9.95 8.26
CA PRO A 89 18.02 9.04 7.35
C PRO A 89 17.93 7.59 7.86
N LEU A 90 18.84 7.15 8.73
CA LEU A 90 18.84 5.82 9.35
C LEU A 90 17.71 5.64 10.37
N ASP A 91 17.20 6.73 10.94
CA ASP A 91 16.10 6.68 11.92
C ASP A 91 14.78 6.29 11.26
N PHE A 92 14.68 6.47 9.94
CA PHE A 92 13.55 5.95 9.15
C PHE A 92 13.38 4.44 9.25
N MET A 93 14.47 3.69 9.44
CA MET A 93 14.39 2.24 9.62
C MET A 93 13.69 1.86 10.92
N ALA A 94 13.74 2.72 11.94
CA ALA A 94 13.03 2.53 13.20
C ALA A 94 11.51 2.69 13.07
N LEU A 95 11.03 3.36 12.01
CA LEU A 95 9.61 3.53 11.74
C LEU A 95 8.99 2.30 11.04
N LEU A 96 9.78 1.49 10.34
CA LEU A 96 9.28 0.34 9.58
C LEU A 96 8.51 -0.68 10.44
N PRO A 97 8.93 -1.01 11.68
CA PRO A 97 8.16 -1.92 12.53
C PRO A 97 6.79 -1.37 12.94
N LEU A 98 6.61 -0.05 12.90
CA LEU A 98 5.37 0.63 13.26
C LEU A 98 4.39 0.73 12.09
N LEU A 99 4.87 0.48 10.87
CA LEU A 99 4.07 0.48 9.66
C LEU A 99 3.55 -0.92 9.36
N SER A 100 2.27 -1.00 9.02
CA SER A 100 1.68 -2.18 8.40
C SER A 100 0.92 -1.78 7.15
N VAL A 101 1.06 -2.59 6.10
CA VAL A 101 0.35 -2.42 4.83
C VAL A 101 -0.15 -3.80 4.41
N ASN A 102 -1.39 -3.88 3.95
CA ASN A 102 -1.93 -5.05 3.29
C ASN A 102 -2.54 -4.63 1.96
N LEU A 103 -2.21 -5.34 0.91
CA LEU A 103 -2.74 -5.17 -0.43
C LEU A 103 -3.34 -6.50 -0.88
N ASP A 104 -4.63 -6.47 -1.20
CA ASP A 104 -5.33 -7.60 -1.81
C ASP A 104 -5.72 -7.25 -3.24
N LEU A 105 -5.38 -8.11 -4.18
CA LEU A 105 -5.76 -7.98 -5.58
C LEU A 105 -6.49 -9.25 -6.04
N ALA A 106 -7.55 -9.06 -6.83
CA ALA A 106 -8.23 -10.15 -7.53
C ALA A 106 -8.69 -9.65 -8.90
N PHE A 107 -8.41 -10.38 -9.96
CA PHE A 107 -8.82 -10.03 -11.31
C PHE A 107 -8.91 -11.23 -12.24
N PRO A 108 -9.82 -11.19 -13.25
CA PRO A 108 -9.96 -12.22 -14.26
C PRO A 108 -8.67 -12.40 -15.08
N ARG A 109 -8.35 -13.63 -15.43
CA ARG A 109 -7.12 -13.94 -16.20
C ARG A 109 -7.08 -13.26 -17.56
N GLU A 110 -8.23 -13.12 -18.23
CA GLU A 110 -8.33 -12.52 -19.55
C GLU A 110 -8.14 -11.00 -19.53
N LEU A 111 -8.36 -10.36 -18.37
CA LEU A 111 -8.36 -8.90 -18.26
C LEU A 111 -7.11 -8.24 -18.84
N LEU A 112 -5.93 -8.80 -18.60
CA LEU A 112 -4.68 -8.22 -19.10
C LEU A 112 -4.58 -8.25 -20.62
N GLY A 113 -5.10 -9.31 -21.25
CA GLY A 113 -5.18 -9.42 -22.70
C GLY A 113 -6.15 -8.41 -23.30
N ASP A 114 -7.32 -8.27 -22.70
CA ASP A 114 -8.40 -7.40 -23.15
C ASP A 114 -8.07 -5.91 -23.00
N LEU A 115 -7.33 -5.55 -21.94
CA LEU A 115 -6.81 -4.20 -21.75
C LEU A 115 -5.67 -3.83 -22.74
N GLY A 116 -5.22 -4.76 -23.56
CA GLY A 116 -4.12 -4.53 -24.52
C GLY A 116 -2.74 -4.51 -23.87
N ILE A 117 -2.63 -4.92 -22.62
CA ILE A 117 -1.36 -5.06 -21.87
C ILE A 117 -0.88 -6.51 -21.83
N GLY A 118 -1.11 -7.25 -22.91
CA GLY A 118 -0.79 -8.66 -23.04
C GLY A 118 0.69 -9.03 -22.78
N GLN A 119 1.61 -8.04 -22.82
CA GLN A 119 2.98 -8.26 -22.36
C GLN A 119 3.05 -8.57 -20.87
N MET A 120 2.11 -8.06 -20.08
CA MET A 120 2.02 -8.34 -18.63
C MET A 120 1.51 -9.76 -18.37
N ASP A 121 0.76 -10.37 -19.29
CA ASP A 121 0.28 -11.75 -19.15
C ASP A 121 1.44 -12.75 -18.94
N GLY A 122 2.53 -12.58 -19.70
CA GLY A 122 3.73 -13.38 -19.53
C GLY A 122 4.38 -13.21 -18.16
N VAL A 123 4.42 -11.97 -17.66
CA VAL A 123 4.95 -11.67 -16.31
C VAL A 123 4.05 -12.29 -15.23
N VAL A 124 2.73 -12.12 -15.34
CA VAL A 124 1.78 -12.68 -14.35
C VAL A 124 1.83 -14.19 -14.32
N ARG A 125 1.91 -14.86 -15.48
CA ARG A 125 2.08 -16.34 -15.53
C ARG A 125 3.40 -16.80 -14.93
N MET A 126 4.48 -16.07 -15.14
CA MET A 126 5.76 -16.33 -14.48
C MET A 126 5.60 -16.19 -12.96
N LEU A 127 5.01 -15.11 -12.47
CA LEU A 127 4.74 -14.90 -11.04
C LEU A 127 3.80 -15.98 -10.47
N ALA A 128 2.85 -16.47 -11.26
CA ALA A 128 1.97 -17.57 -10.86
C ALA A 128 2.74 -18.90 -10.75
N SER A 129 3.68 -19.18 -11.67
CA SER A 129 4.53 -20.38 -11.58
C SER A 129 5.44 -20.39 -10.36
N GLU A 130 5.79 -19.21 -9.83
CA GLU A 130 6.58 -19.04 -8.62
C GLU A 130 5.72 -18.94 -7.33
N GLY A 131 4.38 -19.04 -7.46
CA GLY A 131 3.46 -18.95 -6.33
C GLY A 131 3.24 -17.54 -5.78
N ILE A 132 3.79 -16.51 -6.42
CA ILE A 132 3.62 -15.10 -6.03
C ILE A 132 2.19 -14.65 -6.35
N VAL A 133 1.68 -14.99 -7.53
CA VAL A 133 0.28 -14.84 -7.90
C VAL A 133 -0.38 -16.19 -7.77
N GLN A 134 -1.52 -16.27 -7.11
CA GLN A 134 -2.28 -17.51 -6.98
C GLN A 134 -3.35 -17.58 -8.06
N GLU A 135 -3.56 -18.79 -8.57
CA GLU A 135 -4.65 -19.10 -9.50
C GLU A 135 -5.85 -19.61 -8.71
N SER A 136 -6.97 -18.92 -8.79
CA SER A 136 -8.23 -19.28 -8.14
C SER A 136 -9.35 -19.40 -9.18
N GLY A 137 -9.55 -20.60 -9.71
CA GLY A 137 -10.46 -20.83 -10.83
C GLY A 137 -10.01 -20.07 -12.08
N ASP A 138 -10.84 -19.14 -12.55
CA ASP A 138 -10.54 -18.28 -13.69
C ASP A 138 -9.93 -16.92 -13.31
N ASP A 139 -9.60 -16.72 -12.06
CA ASP A 139 -9.04 -15.47 -11.56
C ASP A 139 -7.59 -15.62 -11.10
N TYR A 140 -6.88 -14.51 -11.10
CA TYR A 140 -5.63 -14.33 -10.39
C TYR A 140 -5.90 -13.59 -9.08
N THR A 141 -5.22 -14.03 -8.01
CA THR A 141 -5.24 -13.35 -6.72
C THR A 141 -3.82 -13.12 -6.21
N LEU A 142 -3.63 -12.01 -5.50
CA LEU A 142 -2.36 -11.66 -4.88
C LEU A 142 -2.66 -10.94 -3.57
N ASN A 143 -2.10 -11.44 -2.47
CA ASN A 143 -2.05 -10.72 -1.20
C ASN A 143 -0.59 -10.34 -0.92
N VAL A 144 -0.33 -9.07 -0.62
CA VAL A 144 0.97 -8.58 -0.19
C VAL A 144 0.80 -7.91 1.16
N GLY A 145 1.48 -8.43 2.16
CA GLY A 145 1.51 -7.88 3.51
C GLY A 145 2.89 -7.33 3.87
N PHE A 146 2.93 -6.20 4.55
CA PHE A 146 4.11 -5.67 5.22
C PHE A 146 3.77 -5.36 6.66
N ALA A 147 4.48 -5.95 7.61
CA ALA A 147 4.29 -5.68 9.03
C ALA A 147 5.57 -6.01 9.81
N ASN A 148 5.84 -5.27 10.87
CA ASN A 148 7.01 -5.46 11.74
C ASN A 148 8.34 -5.50 10.96
N GLY A 149 8.45 -4.72 9.87
CA GLY A 149 9.63 -4.69 9.00
C GLY A 149 9.77 -5.89 8.06
N GLY A 150 8.83 -6.82 8.06
CA GLY A 150 8.79 -8.02 7.20
C GLY A 150 7.78 -7.92 6.07
N LEU A 151 8.12 -8.47 4.92
CA LEU A 151 7.23 -8.60 3.76
C LEU A 151 6.68 -10.02 3.70
N THR A 152 5.40 -10.14 3.37
CA THR A 152 4.77 -11.42 3.09
C THR A 152 4.05 -11.38 1.74
N VAL A 153 4.00 -12.52 1.06
CA VAL A 153 3.20 -12.71 -0.15
C VAL A 153 2.34 -13.95 0.05
N ASN A 154 1.05 -13.79 -0.10
CA ASN A 154 0.05 -14.83 0.16
C ASN A 154 0.17 -15.46 1.56
N GLY A 155 0.63 -14.67 2.55
CA GLY A 155 0.83 -15.10 3.93
C GLY A 155 2.20 -15.73 4.23
N ASP A 156 3.01 -16.02 3.23
CA ASP A 156 4.35 -16.56 3.39
C ASP A 156 5.41 -15.45 3.43
N PRO A 157 6.45 -15.54 4.28
CA PRO A 157 7.56 -14.60 4.29
C PRO A 157 8.21 -14.48 2.91
N PHE A 158 8.49 -13.25 2.51
CA PHE A 158 9.01 -12.97 1.18
C PHE A 158 10.24 -12.05 1.24
N GLU A 159 11.32 -12.46 0.56
CA GLU A 159 12.54 -11.67 0.49
C GLU A 159 12.57 -10.85 -0.82
N PRO A 160 12.63 -9.51 -0.75
CA PRO A 160 12.51 -8.63 -1.94
C PRO A 160 13.49 -8.94 -3.07
N PHE A 161 14.68 -9.49 -2.78
CA PHE A 161 15.64 -9.87 -3.82
C PHE A 161 15.24 -11.12 -4.62
N GLN A 162 14.27 -11.89 -4.16
CA GLN A 162 13.70 -12.98 -4.96
C GLN A 162 13.05 -12.44 -6.23
N LEU A 163 12.37 -11.28 -6.15
CA LEU A 163 11.83 -10.58 -7.32
C LEU A 163 12.90 -10.15 -8.32
N MET A 164 14.03 -9.65 -7.83
CA MET A 164 15.12 -9.21 -8.72
C MET A 164 15.71 -10.39 -9.51
N GLY A 165 15.81 -11.56 -8.88
CA GLY A 165 16.23 -12.79 -9.55
C GLY A 165 15.24 -13.24 -10.63
N LEU A 166 13.93 -13.09 -10.38
CA LEU A 166 12.87 -13.48 -11.32
C LEU A 166 12.75 -12.53 -12.51
N LEU A 167 12.95 -11.23 -12.30
CA LEU A 167 12.82 -10.20 -13.33
C LEU A 167 14.08 -10.04 -14.19
N GLY A 168 15.07 -10.93 -14.03
CA GLY A 168 16.24 -10.95 -14.88
C GLY A 168 17.28 -9.87 -14.54
N GLY A 169 17.44 -9.55 -13.27
CA GLY A 169 18.59 -8.78 -12.79
C GLY A 169 19.91 -9.46 -13.17
N PRO A 170 20.95 -8.68 -13.46
CA PRO A 170 22.22 -9.20 -13.97
C PRO A 170 22.89 -10.19 -13.05
#